data_dd7e87fdec220c74231c700b077af3f5
#
_entry.id   dd7e87fdec220c74231c700b077af3f5
#
_cell.length_a   1.000
_cell.length_b   1.000
_cell.length_c   1.000
_cell.angle_alpha   90.00
_cell.angle_beta   90.00
_cell.angle_gamma   90.00
#
_symmetry.space_group_name_H-M   'P 1'
#
loop_
_entity.id
_entity.type
_entity.pdbx_description
1 polymer ?
#
loop_
_entity_poly.entity_id
_entity_poly.type
_entity_poly.pdbx_seq_one_letter_code
_entity_poly.pdbx_strand_id
1 'polypeptide(L)'
;MTLGLSGFTRAGDAKAVPMALVERARNEKMKVNVYTGASLGSDIDRLFAEVGLLNKRLPFQADPTMRKKINQGDFYFVDQHLSKTSEMVRGQVLQPIDFAIVEAIAITEDNMIIPSTSVGNSMVFAAHAKSIIVEINLAQPQLLEGLHDLYEPEKQGDRSPIPITKVDDRIGTLGIPVDMAKVRGIVFTNQTDSPSTVTAPDIDTNTIAQHLIAFLRGEVQEGRLTNRLAPLQSGIGSVSNAVLHGLIDSEFTDLEVYSEVLQDAVFELMDAGKVRFASCCSITLSGSKMERVFPNLDQYRDKLVLRPQEISNHPEVIRRMGLIAINTALEFDIYGNVNSTHVLGTQMMNGIGGSGDFARNSRISIFVTKSTAKDGNISSIVPFVSHVDHTEHDVDVVVTEQGYADLRGLAPRERAELIIERCAHPMYREQLMDYYKEALTRGGQTPHVLEKALSWHTNFAQSGTMLQKVLQSV
;
A
#
# COMPACT_ATOMS: atom_id res chain seq x y z
N MET A 1 -15.74 -16.56 16.12
CA MET A 1 -15.96 -16.79 14.68
C MET A 1 -14.94 -15.97 13.90
N THR A 2 -14.40 -16.53 12.83
CA THR A 2 -13.42 -15.87 11.98
C THR A 2 -13.98 -15.68 10.56
N LEU A 3 -13.91 -14.48 10.04
CA LEU A 3 -14.42 -14.09 8.74
C LEU A 3 -13.25 -13.73 7.81
N GLY A 4 -13.25 -14.27 6.59
CA GLY A 4 -12.44 -13.79 5.46
C GLY A 4 -13.32 -12.97 4.54
N LEU A 5 -13.05 -11.66 4.43
CA LEU A 5 -13.85 -10.76 3.60
C LEU A 5 -13.10 -10.39 2.34
N SER A 6 -13.77 -10.43 1.20
CA SER A 6 -13.27 -9.83 -0.04
C SER A 6 -13.07 -8.32 0.15
N GLY A 7 -12.28 -7.74 -0.72
CA GLY A 7 -12.01 -6.31 -0.77
C GLY A 7 -10.54 -5.98 -0.58
N PHE A 8 -10.10 -4.99 -1.34
CA PHE A 8 -8.76 -4.44 -1.26
C PHE A 8 -8.82 -2.94 -1.56
N THR A 9 -8.40 -2.14 -0.58
CA THR A 9 -8.33 -0.67 -0.72
C THR A 9 -9.64 -0.08 -1.25
N ARG A 10 -10.76 -0.40 -0.56
CA ARG A 10 -12.12 0.10 -0.81
C ARG A 10 -12.78 -0.38 -2.12
N ALA A 11 -12.21 -1.35 -2.81
CA ALA A 11 -12.76 -1.94 -4.02
C ALA A 11 -13.05 -3.43 -3.82
N GLY A 12 -14.11 -3.94 -4.44
CA GLY A 12 -14.49 -5.35 -4.44
C GLY A 12 -14.82 -5.91 -3.05
N ASP A 13 -15.17 -5.07 -2.10
CA ASP A 13 -15.57 -5.47 -0.77
C ASP A 13 -17.02 -5.93 -0.74
N ALA A 14 -17.29 -7.03 -0.04
CA ALA A 14 -18.63 -7.47 0.28
C ALA A 14 -19.37 -6.38 1.07
N LYS A 15 -20.65 -6.14 0.78
CA LYS A 15 -21.40 -4.98 1.31
C LYS A 15 -22.60 -5.40 2.16
N ALA A 16 -23.45 -6.26 1.66
CA ALA A 16 -24.72 -6.60 2.32
C ALA A 16 -24.53 -7.49 3.55
N VAL A 17 -23.71 -8.54 3.45
CA VAL A 17 -23.51 -9.49 4.59
C VAL A 17 -22.77 -8.80 5.73
N PRO A 18 -21.69 -8.01 5.53
CA PRO A 18 -21.09 -7.25 6.60
C PRO A 18 -22.04 -6.26 7.27
N MET A 19 -22.89 -5.58 6.49
CA MET A 19 -23.89 -4.65 7.05
C MET A 19 -24.96 -5.38 7.88
N ALA A 20 -25.45 -6.53 7.42
CA ALA A 20 -26.37 -7.37 8.21
C ALA A 20 -25.73 -7.83 9.53
N LEU A 21 -24.42 -8.11 9.51
CA LEU A 21 -23.67 -8.45 10.72
C LEU A 21 -23.55 -7.26 11.68
N VAL A 22 -23.37 -6.04 11.18
CA VAL A 22 -23.39 -4.80 11.98
C VAL A 22 -24.75 -4.64 12.68
N GLU A 23 -25.85 -4.78 11.94
CA GLU A 23 -27.20 -4.66 12.52
C GLU A 23 -27.44 -5.72 13.61
N ARG A 24 -26.99 -6.93 13.37
CA ARG A 24 -27.08 -8.00 14.38
C ARG A 24 -26.24 -7.65 15.62
N ALA A 25 -25.04 -7.15 15.45
CA ALA A 25 -24.12 -6.80 16.54
C ALA A 25 -24.63 -5.64 17.43
N ARG A 26 -25.53 -4.79 16.91
CA ARG A 26 -26.20 -3.75 17.71
C ARG A 26 -27.16 -4.33 18.76
N ASN A 27 -27.71 -5.50 18.48
CA ASN A 27 -28.72 -6.15 19.32
C ASN A 27 -28.16 -7.37 20.09
N GLU A 28 -27.08 -7.96 19.62
CA GLU A 28 -26.46 -9.15 20.19
C GLU A 28 -24.99 -8.91 20.53
N LYS A 29 -24.58 -9.25 21.72
CA LYS A 29 -23.15 -9.18 22.09
C LYS A 29 -22.38 -10.28 21.36
N MET A 30 -21.56 -9.88 20.39
CA MET A 30 -20.74 -10.80 19.61
C MET A 30 -19.37 -10.23 19.31
N LYS A 31 -18.40 -11.10 19.04
CA LYS A 31 -17.04 -10.75 18.65
C LYS A 31 -16.58 -11.65 17.51
N VAL A 32 -15.92 -11.05 16.52
CA VAL A 32 -15.36 -11.76 15.36
C VAL A 32 -13.91 -11.39 15.10
N ASN A 33 -13.17 -12.31 14.52
CA ASN A 33 -11.90 -12.00 13.85
C ASN A 33 -12.20 -11.69 12.38
N VAL A 34 -11.58 -10.66 11.83
CA VAL A 34 -11.79 -10.24 10.44
C VAL A 34 -10.45 -10.20 9.72
N TYR A 35 -10.35 -10.99 8.66
CA TYR A 35 -9.23 -11.06 7.73
C TYR A 35 -9.68 -10.47 6.38
N THR A 36 -8.86 -9.63 5.79
CA THR A 36 -9.19 -8.97 4.50
C THR A 36 -7.97 -8.95 3.58
N GLY A 37 -8.13 -8.37 2.41
CA GLY A 37 -6.98 -7.97 1.58
C GLY A 37 -6.26 -6.77 2.17
N ALA A 38 -6.98 -5.66 2.32
CA ALA A 38 -6.51 -4.43 2.93
C ALA A 38 -7.69 -3.68 3.59
N SER A 39 -7.77 -2.35 3.51
CA SER A 39 -8.91 -1.57 4.02
C SER A 39 -10.18 -1.87 3.23
N LEU A 40 -11.32 -1.87 3.92
CA LEU A 40 -12.65 -2.03 3.34
C LEU A 40 -13.29 -0.67 3.06
N GLY A 41 -14.20 -0.64 2.10
CA GLY A 41 -15.05 0.50 1.76
C GLY A 41 -16.39 0.46 2.47
N SER A 42 -17.35 1.18 1.90
CA SER A 42 -18.78 1.16 2.30
C SER A 42 -19.01 1.34 3.81
N ASP A 43 -18.12 2.08 4.49
CA ASP A 43 -18.12 2.30 5.94
C ASP A 43 -17.95 1.03 6.81
N ILE A 44 -17.66 -0.11 6.22
CA ILE A 44 -17.62 -1.40 6.93
C ILE A 44 -16.58 -1.39 8.05
N ASP A 45 -15.34 -0.95 7.75
CA ASP A 45 -14.29 -0.85 8.77
C ASP A 45 -14.70 0.09 9.91
N ARG A 46 -15.33 1.24 9.59
CA ARG A 46 -15.84 2.18 10.59
C ARG A 46 -16.92 1.56 11.46
N LEU A 47 -17.93 0.96 10.86
CA LEU A 47 -19.08 0.40 11.56
C LEU A 47 -18.70 -0.80 12.44
N PHE A 48 -17.82 -1.67 11.95
CA PHE A 48 -17.31 -2.80 12.76
C PHE A 48 -16.60 -2.32 14.04
N ALA A 49 -15.85 -1.22 13.93
CA ALA A 49 -15.19 -0.60 15.08
C ALA A 49 -16.18 0.08 16.02
N GLU A 50 -17.19 0.81 15.49
CA GLU A 50 -18.20 1.53 16.28
C GLU A 50 -19.09 0.62 17.09
N VAL A 51 -19.60 -0.48 16.49
CA VAL A 51 -20.47 -1.44 17.21
C VAL A 51 -19.69 -2.39 18.11
N GLY A 52 -18.36 -2.26 18.14
CA GLY A 52 -17.51 -3.09 18.97
C GLY A 52 -17.51 -4.57 18.58
N LEU A 53 -17.72 -4.88 17.30
CA LEU A 53 -17.79 -6.25 16.77
C LEU A 53 -16.43 -6.96 16.76
N LEU A 54 -15.32 -6.22 16.65
CA LEU A 54 -14.02 -6.79 16.43
C LEU A 54 -13.40 -7.41 17.70
N ASN A 55 -12.80 -8.59 17.54
CA ASN A 55 -11.83 -9.18 18.45
C ASN A 55 -10.42 -9.03 17.87
N LYS A 56 -10.24 -9.31 16.57
CA LYS A 56 -8.98 -9.17 15.83
C LYS A 56 -9.24 -8.70 14.42
N ARG A 57 -8.37 -7.82 13.88
CA ARG A 57 -8.38 -7.31 12.51
C ARG A 57 -6.97 -7.44 11.91
N LEU A 58 -6.85 -7.86 10.66
CA LEU A 58 -5.63 -7.90 9.88
C LEU A 58 -5.95 -7.77 8.37
N PRO A 59 -4.97 -7.46 7.49
CA PRO A 59 -3.59 -7.04 7.79
C PRO A 59 -3.41 -5.53 7.80
N PHE A 60 -4.36 -4.75 7.29
CA PHE A 60 -4.25 -3.32 7.02
C PHE A 60 -5.60 -2.62 7.14
N GLN A 61 -5.60 -1.36 7.57
CA GLN A 61 -6.78 -0.51 7.64
C GLN A 61 -6.41 0.95 7.35
N ALA A 62 -7.39 1.76 6.96
CA ALA A 62 -7.20 3.20 6.69
C ALA A 62 -8.31 4.08 7.30
N ASP A 63 -9.29 3.49 7.99
CA ASP A 63 -10.42 4.21 8.55
C ASP A 63 -10.04 4.96 9.84
N PRO A 64 -10.41 6.26 9.99
CA PRO A 64 -10.05 7.05 11.17
C PRO A 64 -10.66 6.53 12.48
N THR A 65 -11.89 6.00 12.44
CA THR A 65 -12.57 5.45 13.63
C THR A 65 -11.93 4.14 14.06
N MET A 66 -11.66 3.26 13.11
CA MET A 66 -10.94 2.01 13.37
C MET A 66 -9.55 2.29 13.94
N ARG A 67 -8.81 3.23 13.35
CA ARG A 67 -7.51 3.71 13.85
C ARG A 67 -7.58 4.16 15.31
N LYS A 68 -8.58 4.98 15.64
CA LYS A 68 -8.78 5.45 17.02
C LYS A 68 -8.98 4.28 17.98
N LYS A 69 -9.81 3.30 17.59
CA LYS A 69 -10.10 2.11 18.40
C LYS A 69 -8.91 1.18 18.56
N ILE A 70 -8.08 1.02 17.52
CA ILE A 70 -6.81 0.29 17.58
C ILE A 70 -5.90 0.94 18.62
N ASN A 71 -5.71 2.25 18.56
CA ASN A 71 -4.84 2.99 19.46
C ASN A 71 -5.36 3.04 20.90
N GLN A 72 -6.68 2.81 21.12
CA GLN A 72 -7.29 2.65 22.44
C GLN A 72 -7.18 1.20 22.99
N GLY A 73 -6.77 0.25 22.14
CA GLY A 73 -6.67 -1.16 22.55
C GLY A 73 -8.01 -1.89 22.62
N ASP A 74 -9.04 -1.40 21.93
CA ASP A 74 -10.40 -1.98 21.99
C ASP A 74 -10.46 -3.38 21.36
N PHE A 75 -9.54 -3.70 20.46
CA PHE A 75 -9.37 -5.01 19.82
C PHE A 75 -7.93 -5.18 19.33
N TYR A 76 -7.53 -6.41 18.98
CA TYR A 76 -6.19 -6.69 18.46
C TYR A 76 -6.11 -6.37 16.97
N PHE A 77 -5.13 -5.55 16.61
CA PHE A 77 -4.76 -5.30 15.22
C PHE A 77 -3.43 -5.99 14.91
N VAL A 78 -3.40 -6.78 13.84
CA VAL A 78 -2.18 -7.44 13.37
C VAL A 78 -1.76 -6.78 12.09
N ASP A 79 -0.82 -5.87 12.20
CA ASP A 79 -0.12 -5.28 11.06
C ASP A 79 0.88 -6.27 10.49
N GLN A 80 0.86 -6.48 9.19
CA GLN A 80 1.78 -7.41 8.53
C GLN A 80 1.93 -7.10 7.04
N HIS A 81 3.02 -7.54 6.45
CA HIS A 81 3.19 -7.51 4.99
C HIS A 81 2.03 -8.21 4.29
N LEU A 82 1.55 -7.61 3.20
CA LEU A 82 0.38 -8.12 2.49
C LEU A 82 0.62 -9.51 1.87
N SER A 83 1.85 -9.82 1.48
CA SER A 83 2.24 -11.15 0.99
C SER A 83 2.02 -12.27 2.02
N LYS A 84 2.00 -11.94 3.32
CA LYS A 84 1.99 -12.96 4.38
C LYS A 84 0.62 -13.53 4.70
N THR A 85 -0.46 -12.80 4.46
CA THR A 85 -1.81 -13.24 4.88
C THR A 85 -2.19 -14.58 4.27
N SER A 86 -2.04 -14.73 2.95
CA SER A 86 -2.36 -15.98 2.25
C SER A 86 -1.49 -17.15 2.72
N GLU A 87 -0.19 -16.92 2.89
CA GLU A 87 0.73 -17.93 3.41
C GLU A 87 0.35 -18.41 4.81
N MET A 88 -0.04 -17.49 5.68
CA MET A 88 -0.44 -17.81 7.05
C MET A 88 -1.79 -18.53 7.12
N VAL A 89 -2.71 -18.24 6.19
CA VAL A 89 -3.97 -18.99 6.06
C VAL A 89 -3.69 -20.41 5.57
N ARG A 90 -2.98 -20.56 4.47
CA ARG A 90 -2.60 -21.86 3.87
C ARG A 90 -1.75 -22.70 4.81
N GLY A 91 -0.84 -22.05 5.54
CA GLY A 91 0.00 -22.68 6.56
C GLY A 91 -0.70 -22.98 7.87
N GLN A 92 -1.99 -22.65 8.02
CA GLN A 92 -2.78 -22.83 9.24
C GLN A 92 -2.18 -22.15 10.48
N VAL A 93 -1.44 -21.07 10.30
CA VAL A 93 -0.89 -20.23 11.38
C VAL A 93 -1.97 -19.33 11.98
N LEU A 94 -2.88 -18.84 11.13
CA LEU A 94 -4.06 -18.08 11.57
C LEU A 94 -5.19 -19.00 12.00
N GLN A 95 -6.12 -18.46 12.80
CA GLN A 95 -7.34 -19.18 13.16
C GLN A 95 -8.12 -19.56 11.89
N PRO A 96 -8.69 -20.79 11.84
CA PRO A 96 -9.48 -21.23 10.69
C PRO A 96 -10.60 -20.26 10.34
N ILE A 97 -10.81 -20.04 9.05
CA ILE A 97 -11.88 -19.17 8.54
C ILE A 97 -13.20 -19.95 8.60
N ASP A 98 -14.17 -19.44 9.36
CA ASP A 98 -15.49 -20.02 9.42
C ASP A 98 -16.32 -19.68 8.18
N PHE A 99 -16.29 -18.40 7.76
CA PHE A 99 -16.96 -17.94 6.55
C PHE A 99 -16.04 -17.06 5.70
N ALA A 100 -15.93 -17.41 4.42
CA ALA A 100 -15.47 -16.47 3.39
C ALA A 100 -16.69 -15.74 2.81
N ILE A 101 -16.65 -14.42 2.76
CA ILE A 101 -17.69 -13.59 2.18
C ILE A 101 -17.06 -12.88 1.00
N VAL A 102 -17.46 -13.24 -0.23
CA VAL A 102 -16.79 -12.83 -1.46
C VAL A 102 -17.74 -12.05 -2.34
N GLU A 103 -17.40 -10.80 -2.66
CA GLU A 103 -18.08 -10.05 -3.70
C GLU A 103 -17.67 -10.57 -5.07
N ALA A 104 -18.64 -10.73 -5.97
CA ALA A 104 -18.45 -11.25 -7.29
C ALA A 104 -19.39 -10.58 -8.31
N ILE A 105 -19.07 -10.70 -9.58
CA ILE A 105 -19.96 -10.32 -10.68
C ILE A 105 -20.79 -11.50 -11.17
N ALA A 106 -20.28 -12.73 -11.02
CA ALA A 106 -20.94 -13.95 -11.47
C ALA A 106 -20.43 -15.20 -10.74
N ILE A 107 -21.22 -16.27 -10.83
CA ILE A 107 -20.79 -17.66 -10.64
C ILE A 107 -21.02 -18.36 -11.97
N THR A 108 -19.99 -19.04 -12.50
CA THR A 108 -20.10 -19.75 -13.79
C THR A 108 -20.69 -21.15 -13.63
N GLU A 109 -21.09 -21.75 -14.76
CA GLU A 109 -21.58 -23.13 -14.81
C GLU A 109 -20.51 -24.15 -14.34
N ASP A 110 -19.24 -23.81 -14.50
CA ASP A 110 -18.08 -24.60 -14.05
C ASP A 110 -17.73 -24.37 -12.56
N ASN A 111 -18.63 -23.76 -11.79
CA ASN A 111 -18.45 -23.48 -10.37
C ASN A 111 -17.27 -22.56 -10.05
N MET A 112 -17.06 -21.54 -10.87
CA MET A 112 -16.07 -20.48 -10.59
C MET A 112 -16.76 -19.20 -10.15
N ILE A 113 -16.30 -18.60 -9.09
CA ILE A 113 -16.68 -17.24 -8.67
C ILE A 113 -15.80 -16.24 -9.43
N ILE A 114 -16.42 -15.37 -10.22
CA ILE A 114 -15.71 -14.27 -10.90
C ILE A 114 -15.66 -13.05 -9.96
N PRO A 115 -14.50 -12.70 -9.39
CA PRO A 115 -14.39 -11.53 -8.51
C PRO A 115 -14.80 -10.23 -9.22
N SER A 116 -15.06 -9.18 -8.44
CA SER A 116 -15.35 -7.86 -8.98
C SER A 116 -14.06 -7.04 -9.20
N THR A 117 -14.02 -5.80 -8.77
CA THR A 117 -12.93 -4.83 -8.97
C THR A 117 -11.66 -5.13 -8.17
N SER A 118 -11.70 -6.08 -7.26
CA SER A 118 -10.50 -6.58 -6.57
C SER A 118 -10.52 -8.09 -6.37
N VAL A 119 -9.35 -8.71 -6.35
CA VAL A 119 -9.17 -10.10 -5.95
C VAL A 119 -8.77 -10.17 -4.48
N GLY A 120 -7.83 -9.33 -4.04
CA GLY A 120 -7.34 -9.38 -2.67
C GLY A 120 -6.91 -10.78 -2.26
N ASN A 121 -7.38 -11.22 -1.09
CA ASN A 121 -7.19 -12.58 -0.56
C ASN A 121 -8.40 -13.49 -0.79
N SER A 122 -9.37 -13.11 -1.64
CA SER A 122 -10.64 -13.84 -1.82
C SER A 122 -10.43 -15.30 -2.22
N MET A 123 -9.43 -15.56 -3.07
CA MET A 123 -9.11 -16.91 -3.54
C MET A 123 -8.72 -17.83 -2.38
N VAL A 124 -7.71 -17.45 -1.59
CA VAL A 124 -7.24 -18.26 -0.47
C VAL A 124 -8.32 -18.36 0.64
N PHE A 125 -9.12 -17.30 0.83
CA PHE A 125 -10.21 -17.37 1.82
C PHE A 125 -11.30 -18.36 1.39
N ALA A 126 -11.72 -18.34 0.13
CA ALA A 126 -12.71 -19.30 -0.39
C ALA A 126 -12.18 -20.74 -0.35
N ALA A 127 -10.93 -20.96 -0.70
CA ALA A 127 -10.30 -22.29 -0.67
C ALA A 127 -10.27 -22.87 0.74
N HIS A 128 -9.92 -22.06 1.75
CA HIS A 128 -9.65 -22.52 3.12
C HIS A 128 -10.80 -22.29 4.14
N ALA A 129 -11.88 -21.62 3.75
CA ALA A 129 -13.03 -21.43 4.62
C ALA A 129 -13.86 -22.71 4.76
N LYS A 130 -14.52 -22.88 5.93
CA LYS A 130 -15.51 -23.94 6.16
C LYS A 130 -16.79 -23.71 5.34
N SER A 131 -17.16 -22.45 5.14
CA SER A 131 -18.37 -22.05 4.41
C SER A 131 -18.13 -20.76 3.63
N ILE A 132 -18.87 -20.57 2.55
CA ILE A 132 -18.75 -19.42 1.64
C ILE A 132 -20.12 -18.75 1.51
N ILE A 133 -20.14 -17.42 1.54
CA ILE A 133 -21.27 -16.61 1.11
C ILE A 133 -20.78 -15.76 -0.07
N VAL A 134 -21.51 -15.80 -1.16
CA VAL A 134 -21.18 -15.02 -2.37
C VAL A 134 -22.14 -13.83 -2.48
N GLU A 135 -21.59 -12.63 -2.57
CA GLU A 135 -22.36 -11.43 -2.89
C GLU A 135 -22.24 -11.11 -4.39
N ILE A 136 -23.26 -11.40 -5.16
CA ILE A 136 -23.32 -10.99 -6.59
C ILE A 136 -23.72 -9.52 -6.63
N ASN A 137 -22.80 -8.66 -7.05
CA ASN A 137 -23.02 -7.22 -7.08
C ASN A 137 -23.36 -6.75 -8.50
N LEU A 138 -24.63 -6.38 -8.70
CA LEU A 138 -25.18 -5.96 -9.99
C LEU A 138 -24.70 -4.56 -10.43
N ALA A 139 -24.14 -3.76 -9.52
CA ALA A 139 -23.55 -2.47 -9.84
C ALA A 139 -22.14 -2.60 -10.46
N GLN A 140 -21.50 -3.74 -10.32
CA GLN A 140 -20.16 -3.97 -10.83
C GLN A 140 -20.19 -4.26 -12.36
N PRO A 141 -19.17 -3.77 -13.12
CA PRO A 141 -19.12 -3.98 -14.56
C PRO A 141 -18.96 -5.46 -14.92
N GLN A 142 -19.85 -5.98 -15.75
CA GLN A 142 -19.71 -7.35 -16.28
C GLN A 142 -18.45 -7.52 -17.15
N LEU A 143 -17.94 -6.43 -17.72
CA LEU A 143 -16.68 -6.39 -18.48
C LEU A 143 -15.43 -6.77 -17.68
N LEU A 144 -15.52 -6.89 -16.36
CA LEU A 144 -14.47 -7.44 -15.51
C LEU A 144 -14.21 -8.93 -15.79
N GLU A 145 -15.20 -9.66 -16.30
CA GLU A 145 -15.02 -11.06 -16.69
C GLU A 145 -13.94 -11.18 -17.78
N GLY A 146 -12.93 -12.04 -17.49
CA GLY A 146 -11.77 -12.25 -18.36
C GLY A 146 -10.58 -11.34 -18.09
N LEU A 147 -10.68 -10.35 -17.18
CA LEU A 147 -9.54 -9.57 -16.73
C LEU A 147 -8.69 -10.28 -15.66
N HIS A 148 -9.24 -11.31 -15.02
CA HIS A 148 -8.60 -12.01 -13.91
C HIS A 148 -7.56 -13.04 -14.38
N ASP A 149 -6.56 -13.27 -13.55
CA ASP A 149 -5.54 -14.32 -13.68
C ASP A 149 -5.24 -14.85 -12.27
N LEU A 150 -6.05 -15.83 -11.83
CA LEU A 150 -6.10 -16.28 -10.48
C LEU A 150 -5.24 -17.54 -10.31
N TYR A 151 -4.06 -17.36 -9.72
CA TYR A 151 -3.12 -18.42 -9.45
C TYR A 151 -2.92 -18.56 -7.93
N GLU A 152 -3.07 -19.76 -7.41
CA GLU A 152 -2.78 -20.09 -6.03
C GLU A 152 -1.48 -20.88 -5.94
N PRO A 153 -0.42 -20.32 -5.34
CA PRO A 153 0.83 -21.04 -5.13
C PRO A 153 0.64 -22.20 -4.15
N GLU A 154 1.45 -23.24 -4.31
CA GLU A 154 1.54 -24.31 -3.31
C GLU A 154 2.03 -23.79 -1.96
N LYS A 155 1.90 -24.60 -0.93
CA LYS A 155 2.39 -24.30 0.41
C LYS A 155 3.89 -23.98 0.40
N GLN A 156 4.29 -23.04 1.23
CA GLN A 156 5.69 -22.69 1.40
C GLN A 156 6.52 -23.94 1.81
N GLY A 157 7.60 -24.17 1.11
CA GLY A 157 8.43 -25.37 1.25
C GLY A 157 8.19 -26.42 0.15
N ASP A 158 6.97 -26.53 -0.36
CA ASP A 158 6.60 -27.46 -1.44
C ASP A 158 6.44 -26.75 -2.80
N ARG A 159 6.52 -25.43 -2.79
CA ARG A 159 6.23 -24.54 -3.90
C ARG A 159 7.24 -24.63 -5.03
N SER A 160 6.77 -24.80 -6.26
CA SER A 160 7.52 -24.52 -7.48
C SER A 160 7.65 -23.01 -7.73
N PRO A 161 8.67 -22.55 -8.47
CA PRO A 161 8.77 -21.13 -8.86
C PRO A 161 7.50 -20.66 -9.55
N ILE A 162 6.97 -19.49 -9.14
CA ILE A 162 5.79 -18.90 -9.77
C ILE A 162 6.16 -18.51 -11.22
N PRO A 163 5.48 -19.05 -12.25
CA PRO A 163 5.94 -18.91 -13.65
C PRO A 163 5.53 -17.55 -14.27
N ILE A 164 5.71 -16.45 -13.53
CA ILE A 164 5.53 -15.08 -14.01
C ILE A 164 6.91 -14.46 -14.24
N THR A 165 7.18 -14.07 -15.47
CA THR A 165 8.44 -13.48 -15.92
C THR A 165 8.25 -12.09 -16.54
N LYS A 166 7.02 -11.77 -16.95
CA LYS A 166 6.61 -10.50 -17.54
C LYS A 166 5.32 -10.01 -16.88
N VAL A 167 5.08 -8.71 -16.96
CA VAL A 167 3.90 -8.08 -16.37
C VAL A 167 2.59 -8.64 -16.95
N ASP A 168 2.59 -9.00 -18.24
CA ASP A 168 1.45 -9.49 -19.00
C ASP A 168 1.30 -11.03 -19.05
N ASP A 169 2.20 -11.80 -18.38
CA ASP A 169 2.04 -13.26 -18.28
C ASP A 169 0.71 -13.60 -17.59
N ARG A 170 -0.01 -14.61 -18.13
CA ARG A 170 -1.20 -15.19 -17.49
C ARG A 170 -0.94 -16.66 -17.20
N ILE A 171 -1.17 -17.09 -15.96
CA ILE A 171 -0.76 -18.41 -15.46
C ILE A 171 -1.87 -19.12 -14.68
N GLY A 172 -2.95 -18.42 -14.37
CA GLY A 172 -4.05 -18.90 -13.53
C GLY A 172 -5.36 -19.06 -14.28
N THR A 173 -6.44 -19.12 -13.51
CA THR A 173 -7.82 -19.24 -13.96
C THR A 173 -8.50 -17.87 -14.02
N LEU A 174 -9.62 -17.79 -14.77
CA LEU A 174 -10.40 -16.55 -14.88
C LEU A 174 -11.32 -16.30 -13.68
N GLY A 175 -11.57 -17.32 -12.87
CA GLY A 175 -12.41 -17.25 -11.67
C GLY A 175 -11.84 -18.10 -10.54
N ILE A 176 -12.36 -17.92 -9.33
CA ILE A 176 -12.02 -18.71 -8.15
C ILE A 176 -12.75 -20.05 -8.21
N PRO A 177 -12.07 -21.19 -8.37
CA PRO A 177 -12.72 -22.50 -8.30
C PRO A 177 -13.30 -22.72 -6.90
N VAL A 178 -14.56 -23.13 -6.80
CA VAL A 178 -15.21 -23.38 -5.51
C VAL A 178 -15.95 -24.70 -5.45
N ASP A 179 -15.89 -25.35 -4.30
CA ASP A 179 -16.79 -26.45 -3.96
C ASP A 179 -18.16 -25.86 -3.57
N MET A 180 -19.15 -26.04 -4.44
CA MET A 180 -20.50 -25.53 -4.21
C MET A 180 -21.14 -26.10 -2.94
N ALA A 181 -20.67 -27.23 -2.41
CA ALA A 181 -21.13 -27.76 -1.14
C ALA A 181 -20.73 -26.86 0.05
N LYS A 182 -19.72 -25.99 -0.09
CA LYS A 182 -19.35 -24.98 0.91
C LYS A 182 -20.19 -23.70 0.80
N VAL A 183 -20.85 -23.43 -0.32
CA VAL A 183 -21.66 -22.22 -0.55
C VAL A 183 -22.96 -22.32 0.25
N ARG A 184 -23.11 -21.47 1.26
CA ARG A 184 -24.28 -21.44 2.16
C ARG A 184 -25.33 -20.42 1.77
N GLY A 185 -24.97 -19.47 0.90
CA GLY A 185 -25.89 -18.44 0.45
C GLY A 185 -25.30 -17.63 -0.70
N ILE A 186 -26.22 -17.15 -1.54
CA ILE A 186 -25.92 -16.16 -2.59
C ILE A 186 -26.80 -14.96 -2.30
N VAL A 187 -26.18 -13.79 -2.19
CA VAL A 187 -26.83 -12.52 -1.90
C VAL A 187 -26.65 -11.60 -3.09
N PHE A 188 -27.71 -10.94 -3.52
CA PHE A 188 -27.65 -9.97 -4.59
C PHE A 188 -27.56 -8.55 -4.00
N THR A 189 -26.62 -7.76 -4.50
CA THR A 189 -26.44 -6.37 -4.14
C THR A 189 -26.41 -5.49 -5.39
N ASN A 190 -26.61 -4.18 -5.19
CA ASN A 190 -26.52 -3.19 -6.27
C ASN A 190 -25.92 -1.90 -5.69
N GLN A 191 -24.65 -1.97 -5.28
CA GLN A 191 -23.94 -0.87 -4.66
C GLN A 191 -22.55 -0.73 -5.28
N THR A 192 -22.20 0.48 -5.71
CA THR A 192 -20.86 0.78 -6.22
C THR A 192 -19.81 0.71 -5.12
N ASP A 193 -18.56 0.51 -5.52
CA ASP A 193 -17.44 0.64 -4.61
C ASP A 193 -17.33 2.05 -4.04
N SER A 194 -16.72 2.17 -2.88
CA SER A 194 -16.43 3.47 -2.28
C SER A 194 -15.35 4.19 -3.08
N PRO A 195 -15.60 5.42 -3.58
CA PRO A 195 -14.60 6.13 -4.35
C PRO A 195 -13.35 6.42 -3.53
N SER A 196 -12.18 6.41 -4.19
CA SER A 196 -10.96 6.90 -3.59
C SER A 196 -11.03 8.43 -3.44
N THR A 197 -10.41 8.94 -2.36
CA THR A 197 -10.24 10.38 -2.15
C THR A 197 -8.86 10.80 -2.63
N VAL A 198 -8.69 10.90 -3.94
CA VAL A 198 -7.46 11.48 -4.52
C VAL A 198 -7.62 12.99 -4.54
N THR A 199 -6.72 13.70 -3.86
CA THR A 199 -6.63 15.17 -3.97
C THR A 199 -5.79 15.54 -5.18
N ALA A 200 -6.15 16.65 -5.83
CA ALA A 200 -5.35 17.19 -6.93
C ALA A 200 -3.91 17.47 -6.44
N PRO A 201 -2.90 17.26 -7.31
CA PRO A 201 -1.52 17.59 -6.98
C PRO A 201 -1.37 19.06 -6.60
N ASP A 202 -0.65 19.34 -5.52
CA ASP A 202 -0.24 20.68 -5.12
C ASP A 202 1.20 20.97 -5.58
N ILE A 203 1.72 22.17 -5.26
CA ILE A 203 3.06 22.60 -5.66
C ILE A 203 4.13 21.64 -5.16
N ASP A 204 4.04 21.20 -3.89
CA ASP A 204 5.05 20.32 -3.29
C ASP A 204 5.04 18.95 -3.94
N THR A 205 3.87 18.34 -4.12
CA THR A 205 3.74 17.02 -4.75
C THR A 205 4.16 17.03 -6.22
N ASN A 206 3.92 18.12 -6.94
CA ASN A 206 4.43 18.30 -8.30
C ASN A 206 5.96 18.42 -8.31
N THR A 207 6.53 19.12 -7.34
CA THR A 207 8.00 19.25 -7.22
C THR A 207 8.64 17.92 -6.88
N ILE A 208 8.03 17.12 -5.98
CA ILE A 208 8.46 15.72 -5.69
C ILE A 208 8.47 14.91 -7.00
N ALA A 209 7.39 14.99 -7.79
CA ALA A 209 7.32 14.30 -9.08
C ALA A 209 8.45 14.71 -10.04
N GLN A 210 8.75 16.00 -10.13
CA GLN A 210 9.86 16.52 -10.95
C GLN A 210 11.22 15.99 -10.48
N HIS A 211 11.48 15.96 -9.18
CA HIS A 211 12.73 15.41 -8.65
C HIS A 211 12.87 13.91 -8.91
N LEU A 212 11.79 13.15 -8.78
CA LEU A 212 11.80 11.75 -9.11
C LEU A 212 12.05 11.50 -10.60
N ILE A 213 11.40 12.27 -11.49
CA ILE A 213 11.63 12.19 -12.94
C ILE A 213 13.08 12.55 -13.27
N ALA A 214 13.66 13.56 -12.61
CA ALA A 214 15.06 13.93 -12.78
C ALA A 214 15.99 12.78 -12.37
N PHE A 215 15.72 12.11 -11.26
CA PHE A 215 16.46 10.89 -10.86
C PHE A 215 16.36 9.79 -11.92
N LEU A 216 15.16 9.45 -12.37
CA LEU A 216 14.94 8.40 -13.40
C LEU A 216 15.62 8.75 -14.72
N ARG A 217 15.61 10.03 -15.11
CA ARG A 217 16.33 10.53 -16.28
C ARG A 217 17.85 10.33 -16.13
N GLY A 218 18.39 10.58 -14.94
CA GLY A 218 19.80 10.29 -14.62
C GLY A 218 20.12 8.81 -14.80
N GLU A 219 19.25 7.90 -14.33
CA GLU A 219 19.43 6.46 -14.51
C GLU A 219 19.45 6.03 -15.99
N VAL A 220 18.64 6.69 -16.83
CA VAL A 220 18.64 6.45 -18.28
C VAL A 220 19.91 7.01 -18.92
N GLN A 221 20.34 8.20 -18.58
CA GLN A 221 21.56 8.82 -19.10
C GLN A 221 22.82 8.03 -18.76
N GLU A 222 22.86 7.43 -17.58
CA GLU A 222 23.95 6.55 -17.14
C GLU A 222 23.84 5.11 -17.71
N GLY A 223 22.82 4.82 -18.52
CA GLY A 223 22.62 3.52 -19.13
C GLY A 223 22.15 2.41 -18.16
N ARG A 224 21.74 2.75 -16.92
CA ARG A 224 21.21 1.80 -15.95
C ARG A 224 19.74 1.45 -16.19
N LEU A 225 18.98 2.36 -16.81
CA LEU A 225 17.62 2.15 -17.30
C LEU A 225 17.52 2.53 -18.78
N THR A 226 16.37 2.24 -19.38
CA THR A 226 15.97 2.70 -20.73
C THR A 226 14.78 3.64 -20.61
N ASN A 227 14.35 4.29 -21.70
CA ASN A 227 13.14 5.13 -21.70
C ASN A 227 11.84 4.36 -21.41
N ARG A 228 11.87 3.02 -21.43
CA ARG A 228 10.75 2.17 -20.97
C ARG A 228 10.74 2.01 -19.46
N LEU A 229 11.81 2.39 -18.78
CA LEU A 229 12.08 2.12 -17.38
C LEU A 229 12.05 0.60 -17.06
N ALA A 230 12.01 0.24 -15.80
CA ALA A 230 11.57 -1.07 -15.33
C ALA A 230 10.10 -0.97 -14.91
N PRO A 231 9.37 -2.08 -14.75
CA PRO A 231 7.99 -2.02 -14.33
C PRO A 231 7.83 -1.22 -13.03
N LEU A 232 6.81 -0.37 -12.98
CA LEU A 232 6.59 0.58 -11.90
C LEU A 232 5.61 0.00 -10.86
N GLN A 233 5.96 0.11 -9.60
CA GLN A 233 5.01 0.01 -8.50
C GLN A 233 4.84 1.39 -7.87
N SER A 234 3.62 1.72 -7.53
CA SER A 234 3.31 2.95 -6.80
C SER A 234 2.35 2.65 -5.66
N GLY A 235 2.65 3.19 -4.49
CA GLY A 235 1.74 3.16 -3.34
C GLY A 235 0.45 3.94 -3.61
N ILE A 236 -0.49 3.89 -2.69
CA ILE A 236 -1.73 4.65 -2.75
C ILE A 236 -1.55 6.05 -2.15
N GLY A 237 -2.39 7.00 -2.59
CA GLY A 237 -2.46 8.34 -2.02
C GLY A 237 -2.05 9.45 -2.98
N SER A 238 -2.22 10.69 -2.52
CA SER A 238 -2.08 11.89 -3.37
C SER A 238 -0.65 12.09 -3.89
N VAL A 239 0.37 11.83 -3.08
CA VAL A 239 1.77 11.97 -3.51
C VAL A 239 2.10 10.95 -4.59
N SER A 240 1.75 9.68 -4.37
CA SER A 240 1.99 8.60 -5.34
C SER A 240 1.24 8.84 -6.65
N ASN A 241 -0.01 9.30 -6.57
CA ASN A 241 -0.80 9.64 -7.76
C ASN A 241 -0.21 10.83 -8.52
N ALA A 242 0.29 11.86 -7.83
CA ALA A 242 0.95 13.00 -8.43
C ALA A 242 2.24 12.60 -9.16
N VAL A 243 3.03 11.71 -8.57
CA VAL A 243 4.25 11.17 -9.18
C VAL A 243 3.93 10.45 -10.49
N LEU A 244 2.95 9.55 -10.50
CA LEU A 244 2.53 8.86 -11.73
C LEU A 244 1.98 9.84 -12.76
N HIS A 245 1.16 10.80 -12.33
CA HIS A 245 0.61 11.83 -13.21
C HIS A 245 1.73 12.64 -13.89
N GLY A 246 2.81 12.97 -13.18
CA GLY A 246 3.97 13.67 -13.75
C GLY A 246 4.66 12.91 -14.90
N LEU A 247 4.50 11.58 -14.99
CA LEU A 247 5.04 10.80 -16.10
C LEU A 247 4.30 11.02 -17.43
N ILE A 248 3.10 11.60 -17.42
CA ILE A 248 2.32 11.89 -18.66
C ILE A 248 3.12 12.79 -19.60
N ASP A 249 3.73 13.84 -19.06
CA ASP A 249 4.48 14.83 -19.82
C ASP A 249 5.98 14.48 -19.95
N SER A 250 6.41 13.35 -19.40
CA SER A 250 7.80 12.91 -19.48
C SER A 250 8.15 12.30 -20.85
N GLU A 251 9.43 12.11 -21.11
CA GLU A 251 9.94 11.39 -22.28
C GLU A 251 9.77 9.87 -22.21
N PHE A 252 9.42 9.33 -21.04
CA PHE A 252 9.27 7.90 -20.84
C PHE A 252 8.01 7.38 -21.56
N THR A 253 8.15 6.22 -22.19
CA THR A 253 7.11 5.61 -23.02
C THR A 253 7.13 4.09 -22.87
N ASP A 254 6.03 3.45 -23.29
CA ASP A 254 5.94 2.00 -23.30
C ASP A 254 6.11 1.38 -21.89
N LEU A 255 5.62 2.12 -20.88
CA LEU A 255 5.74 1.81 -19.48
C LEU A 255 4.92 0.58 -19.11
N GLU A 256 5.39 -0.14 -18.12
CA GLU A 256 4.67 -1.25 -17.50
C GLU A 256 4.41 -0.93 -16.01
N VAL A 257 3.26 -1.35 -15.50
CA VAL A 257 2.88 -1.21 -14.11
C VAL A 257 2.67 -2.59 -13.49
N TYR A 258 3.35 -2.87 -12.40
CA TYR A 258 3.13 -4.06 -11.58
C TYR A 258 2.97 -3.60 -10.12
N SER A 259 1.72 -3.51 -9.67
CA SER A 259 1.39 -2.86 -8.41
C SER A 259 0.25 -3.59 -7.70
N GLU A 260 -0.07 -3.17 -6.50
CA GLU A 260 -1.23 -3.66 -5.76
C GLU A 260 -2.52 -3.05 -6.31
N VAL A 261 -2.50 -1.73 -6.51
CA VAL A 261 -3.68 -0.93 -6.84
C VAL A 261 -3.42 -0.11 -8.08
N LEU A 262 -4.38 -0.12 -9.00
CA LEU A 262 -4.45 0.86 -10.08
C LEU A 262 -5.35 2.01 -9.66
N GLN A 263 -4.77 3.20 -9.62
CA GLN A 263 -5.44 4.46 -9.32
C GLN A 263 -5.66 5.28 -10.60
N ASP A 264 -6.32 6.42 -10.47
CA ASP A 264 -6.67 7.33 -11.56
C ASP A 264 -5.53 7.61 -12.54
N ALA A 265 -4.33 7.93 -12.01
CA ALA A 265 -3.18 8.28 -12.84
C ALA A 265 -2.72 7.16 -13.78
N VAL A 266 -2.90 5.88 -13.42
CA VAL A 266 -2.53 4.77 -14.31
C VAL A 266 -3.44 4.73 -15.54
N PHE A 267 -4.74 4.96 -15.37
CA PHE A 267 -5.69 5.05 -16.49
C PHE A 267 -5.44 6.30 -17.34
N GLU A 268 -5.03 7.41 -16.75
CA GLU A 268 -4.59 8.61 -17.48
C GLU A 268 -3.35 8.34 -18.34
N LEU A 269 -2.38 7.62 -17.79
CA LEU A 269 -1.20 7.18 -18.53
C LEU A 269 -1.54 6.20 -19.67
N MET A 270 -2.51 5.30 -19.45
CA MET A 270 -3.02 4.41 -20.53
C MET A 270 -3.71 5.20 -21.64
N ASP A 271 -4.54 6.18 -21.27
CA ASP A 271 -5.24 7.06 -22.22
C ASP A 271 -4.24 7.92 -23.03
N ALA A 272 -3.17 8.37 -22.39
CA ALA A 272 -2.06 9.10 -23.01
C ALA A 272 -1.12 8.20 -23.86
N GLY A 273 -1.37 6.89 -23.92
CA GLY A 273 -0.52 5.94 -24.64
C GLY A 273 0.85 5.70 -24.03
N LYS A 274 1.05 6.08 -22.75
CA LYS A 274 2.32 5.93 -22.03
C LYS A 274 2.48 4.55 -21.41
N VAL A 275 1.41 3.93 -20.92
CA VAL A 275 1.41 2.60 -20.30
C VAL A 275 0.97 1.54 -21.31
N ARG A 276 1.83 0.55 -21.53
CA ARG A 276 1.58 -0.62 -22.37
C ARG A 276 0.69 -1.65 -21.67
N PHE A 277 1.02 -1.98 -20.44
CA PHE A 277 0.34 -3.01 -19.66
C PHE A 277 0.41 -2.74 -18.15
N ALA A 278 -0.64 -3.14 -17.43
CA ALA A 278 -0.71 -3.05 -15.98
C ALA A 278 -1.22 -4.34 -15.35
N SER A 279 -0.56 -4.78 -14.28
CA SER A 279 -0.94 -5.90 -13.42
C SER A 279 -1.18 -5.41 -11.98
N CYS A 280 -2.30 -5.81 -11.38
CA CYS A 280 -2.64 -5.41 -10.02
C CYS A 280 -3.52 -6.44 -9.31
N CYS A 281 -3.86 -6.19 -8.04
CA CYS A 281 -4.89 -6.95 -7.35
C CYS A 281 -6.19 -6.16 -7.14
N SER A 282 -6.20 -4.86 -7.44
CA SER A 282 -7.37 -3.99 -7.23
C SER A 282 -7.38 -2.78 -8.16
N ILE A 283 -8.58 -2.39 -8.61
CA ILE A 283 -8.85 -1.14 -9.31
C ILE A 283 -9.61 -0.23 -8.35
N THR A 284 -8.95 0.83 -7.87
CA THR A 284 -9.52 1.76 -6.89
C THR A 284 -9.49 3.18 -7.45
N LEU A 285 -10.63 3.67 -7.88
CA LEU A 285 -10.77 4.92 -8.61
C LEU A 285 -11.54 5.98 -7.82
N SER A 286 -11.35 7.25 -8.19
CA SER A 286 -12.23 8.33 -7.78
C SER A 286 -13.61 8.19 -8.45
N GLY A 287 -14.64 8.84 -7.89
CA GLY A 287 -16.01 8.72 -8.42
C GLY A 287 -16.11 9.09 -9.89
N SER A 288 -15.52 10.19 -10.31
CA SER A 288 -15.51 10.64 -11.70
C SER A 288 -14.75 9.68 -12.66
N LYS A 289 -13.69 9.02 -12.15
CA LYS A 289 -12.98 8.01 -12.93
C LYS A 289 -13.75 6.71 -13.02
N MET A 290 -14.46 6.28 -11.97
CA MET A 290 -15.34 5.11 -12.04
C MET A 290 -16.39 5.27 -13.13
N GLU A 291 -17.06 6.43 -13.18
CA GLU A 291 -18.09 6.75 -14.19
C GLU A 291 -17.53 6.74 -15.62
N ARG A 292 -16.25 7.03 -15.80
CA ARG A 292 -15.59 7.03 -17.12
C ARG A 292 -15.01 5.67 -17.48
N VAL A 293 -14.28 5.03 -16.57
CA VAL A 293 -13.48 3.82 -16.85
C VAL A 293 -14.37 2.57 -16.91
N PHE A 294 -15.26 2.38 -15.94
CA PHE A 294 -16.02 1.13 -15.82
C PHE A 294 -16.97 0.85 -16.99
N PRO A 295 -17.69 1.83 -17.55
CA PRO A 295 -18.48 1.60 -18.76
C PRO A 295 -17.64 1.32 -20.01
N ASN A 296 -16.34 1.62 -19.99
CA ASN A 296 -15.42 1.53 -21.13
C ASN A 296 -14.25 0.56 -20.85
N LEU A 297 -14.43 -0.43 -19.99
CA LEU A 297 -13.36 -1.38 -19.62
C LEU A 297 -12.83 -2.18 -20.80
N ASP A 298 -13.61 -2.35 -21.86
CA ASP A 298 -13.20 -2.96 -23.12
C ASP A 298 -11.97 -2.28 -23.74
N GLN A 299 -11.82 -0.95 -23.58
CA GLN A 299 -10.66 -0.19 -24.09
C GLN A 299 -9.35 -0.54 -23.36
N TYR A 300 -9.45 -1.09 -22.16
CA TYR A 300 -8.32 -1.46 -21.32
C TYR A 300 -8.08 -2.96 -21.22
N ARG A 301 -8.98 -3.77 -21.75
CA ARG A 301 -9.02 -5.23 -21.59
C ARG A 301 -7.69 -5.92 -21.95
N ASP A 302 -7.07 -5.51 -23.04
CA ASP A 302 -5.82 -6.09 -23.53
C ASP A 302 -4.56 -5.49 -22.83
N LYS A 303 -4.77 -4.55 -21.91
CA LYS A 303 -3.70 -3.82 -21.20
C LYS A 303 -3.73 -4.01 -19.69
N LEU A 304 -4.58 -4.92 -19.20
CA LEU A 304 -4.88 -5.00 -17.77
C LEU A 304 -5.06 -6.46 -17.33
N VAL A 305 -4.54 -6.79 -16.14
CA VAL A 305 -4.81 -8.07 -15.47
C VAL A 305 -4.98 -7.87 -13.96
N LEU A 306 -6.00 -8.55 -13.40
CA LEU A 306 -6.28 -8.62 -11.97
C LEU A 306 -5.80 -9.96 -11.40
N ARG A 307 -4.93 -9.90 -10.38
CA ARG A 307 -4.29 -11.06 -9.74
C ARG A 307 -4.62 -11.16 -8.27
N PRO A 308 -4.48 -12.33 -7.63
CA PRO A 308 -4.47 -12.42 -6.18
C PRO A 308 -3.41 -11.50 -5.57
N GLN A 309 -3.73 -10.89 -4.43
CA GLN A 309 -2.82 -10.06 -3.65
C GLN A 309 -1.47 -10.76 -3.40
N GLU A 310 -1.51 -12.04 -3.08
CA GLU A 310 -0.33 -12.86 -2.86
C GLU A 310 0.63 -12.86 -4.05
N ILE A 311 0.11 -12.80 -5.26
CA ILE A 311 0.92 -12.76 -6.48
C ILE A 311 1.44 -11.36 -6.75
N SER A 312 0.57 -10.32 -6.64
CA SER A 312 0.98 -8.92 -6.82
C SER A 312 2.06 -8.50 -5.82
N ASN A 313 1.99 -9.00 -4.59
CA ASN A 313 2.94 -8.69 -3.51
C ASN A 313 4.03 -9.76 -3.32
N HIS A 314 4.14 -10.74 -4.24
CA HIS A 314 5.05 -11.85 -4.00
C HIS A 314 6.53 -11.46 -4.14
N PRO A 315 7.35 -11.60 -3.08
CA PRO A 315 8.77 -11.21 -3.10
C PRO A 315 9.57 -11.81 -4.25
N GLU A 316 9.33 -13.09 -4.60
CA GLU A 316 9.97 -13.78 -5.71
C GLU A 316 9.67 -13.12 -7.05
N VAL A 317 8.39 -12.78 -7.30
CA VAL A 317 7.94 -12.17 -8.56
C VAL A 317 8.47 -10.74 -8.67
N ILE A 318 8.34 -9.94 -7.61
CA ILE A 318 8.85 -8.57 -7.54
C ILE A 318 10.36 -8.54 -7.86
N ARG A 319 11.13 -9.41 -7.22
CA ARG A 319 12.59 -9.49 -7.42
C ARG A 319 12.96 -9.91 -8.84
N ARG A 320 12.25 -10.89 -9.40
CA ARG A 320 12.49 -11.35 -10.79
C ARG A 320 12.16 -10.29 -11.81
N MET A 321 11.08 -9.53 -11.62
CA MET A 321 10.67 -8.42 -12.48
C MET A 321 11.63 -7.23 -12.42
N GLY A 322 12.33 -7.05 -11.29
CA GLY A 322 13.26 -5.94 -11.09
C GLY A 322 12.57 -4.59 -11.09
N LEU A 323 11.50 -4.45 -10.31
CA LEU A 323 10.64 -3.28 -10.27
C LEU A 323 11.36 -2.01 -9.80
N ILE A 324 10.80 -0.86 -10.15
CA ILE A 324 11.01 0.41 -9.47
C ILE A 324 9.82 0.60 -8.51
N ALA A 325 10.09 0.55 -7.21
CA ALA A 325 9.08 0.71 -6.18
C ALA A 325 9.06 2.15 -5.64
N ILE A 326 7.88 2.77 -5.63
CA ILE A 326 7.67 4.14 -5.15
C ILE A 326 6.66 4.09 -4.01
N ASN A 327 7.13 4.30 -2.79
CA ASN A 327 6.32 4.24 -1.59
C ASN A 327 6.36 5.56 -0.82
N THR A 328 5.36 5.81 0.02
CA THR A 328 5.29 7.01 0.85
C THR A 328 5.78 6.72 2.27
N ALA A 329 6.35 7.73 2.91
CA ALA A 329 6.77 7.70 4.30
C ALA A 329 6.05 8.77 5.13
N LEU A 330 6.02 8.58 6.44
CA LEU A 330 5.70 9.63 7.40
C LEU A 330 6.96 10.41 7.77
N GLU A 331 8.06 9.69 8.01
CA GLU A 331 9.35 10.29 8.35
C GLU A 331 10.53 9.39 7.95
N PHE A 332 11.68 10.01 7.77
CA PHE A 332 12.99 9.38 7.58
C PHE A 332 13.94 9.85 8.67
N ASP A 333 14.86 8.99 9.09
CA ASP A 333 16.00 9.51 9.82
C ASP A 333 17.17 9.89 8.90
N ILE A 334 18.19 10.51 9.49
CA ILE A 334 19.37 10.98 8.76
C ILE A 334 20.18 9.84 8.13
N TYR A 335 19.91 8.59 8.44
CA TYR A 335 20.61 7.42 7.88
C TYR A 335 19.76 6.66 6.85
N GLY A 336 18.47 7.01 6.72
CA GLY A 336 17.57 6.42 5.73
C GLY A 336 16.66 5.31 6.26
N ASN A 337 16.55 5.12 7.59
CA ASN A 337 15.44 4.32 8.13
C ASN A 337 14.13 5.05 7.89
N VAL A 338 13.05 4.29 7.66
CA VAL A 338 11.72 4.81 7.30
C VAL A 338 10.69 4.37 8.33
N ASN A 339 9.88 5.33 8.76
CA ASN A 339 8.61 5.11 9.42
C ASN A 339 7.47 5.50 8.47
N SER A 340 6.61 4.56 8.16
CA SER A 340 5.44 4.76 7.29
C SER A 340 4.11 4.50 8.00
N THR A 341 4.12 4.09 9.27
CA THR A 341 2.93 3.58 9.97
C THR A 341 2.57 4.31 11.26
N HIS A 342 3.54 4.82 12.02
CA HIS A 342 3.29 5.35 13.36
C HIS A 342 3.58 6.84 13.48
N VAL A 343 2.68 7.59 14.11
CA VAL A 343 2.92 8.97 14.53
C VAL A 343 3.41 8.96 15.97
N LEU A 344 4.49 9.70 16.25
CA LEU A 344 5.14 9.77 17.56
C LEU A 344 5.47 8.38 18.15
N GLY A 345 5.81 7.43 17.29
CA GLY A 345 6.27 6.09 17.63
C GLY A 345 5.24 5.12 18.20
N THR A 346 4.08 5.60 18.59
CA THR A 346 3.10 4.79 19.33
C THR A 346 1.68 4.79 18.70
N GLN A 347 1.36 5.80 17.90
CA GLN A 347 0.03 5.95 17.32
C GLN A 347 0.00 5.38 15.91
N MET A 348 -0.56 4.18 15.75
CA MET A 348 -0.79 3.56 14.45
C MET A 348 -1.65 4.45 13.56
N MET A 349 -1.21 4.69 12.33
CA MET A 349 -1.97 5.43 11.32
C MET A 349 -2.76 4.50 10.39
N ASN A 350 -2.13 3.45 9.91
CA ASN A 350 -2.70 2.57 8.88
C ASN A 350 -2.20 1.12 9.03
N GLY A 351 -1.00 0.82 8.60
CA GLY A 351 -0.29 -0.45 8.56
C GLY A 351 0.82 -0.40 7.53
N ILE A 352 1.72 -1.37 7.57
CA ILE A 352 2.85 -1.45 6.63
C ILE A 352 2.38 -1.69 5.18
N GLY A 353 1.24 -2.36 5.02
CA GLY A 353 0.73 -2.70 3.69
C GLY A 353 1.72 -3.54 2.88
N GLY A 354 1.82 -3.24 1.60
CA GLY A 354 2.76 -3.88 0.69
C GLY A 354 4.10 -3.17 0.56
N SER A 355 4.29 -2.03 1.21
CA SER A 355 5.50 -1.23 1.00
C SER A 355 6.78 -2.02 1.28
N GLY A 356 6.80 -2.89 2.30
CA GLY A 356 7.95 -3.73 2.60
C GLY A 356 8.15 -4.89 1.60
N ASP A 357 7.07 -5.44 1.07
CA ASP A 357 7.15 -6.45 0.01
C ASP A 357 7.86 -5.89 -1.22
N PHE A 358 7.49 -4.67 -1.63
CA PHE A 358 8.08 -4.00 -2.78
C PHE A 358 9.45 -3.40 -2.49
N ALA A 359 9.61 -2.63 -1.42
CA ALA A 359 10.86 -1.93 -1.12
C ALA A 359 12.05 -2.90 -1.03
N ARG A 360 11.88 -4.00 -0.28
CA ARG A 360 12.96 -4.97 -0.06
C ARG A 360 13.30 -5.82 -1.29
N ASN A 361 12.38 -5.94 -2.26
CA ASN A 361 12.52 -6.86 -3.39
C ASN A 361 12.60 -6.16 -4.74
N SER A 362 12.44 -4.86 -4.82
CA SER A 362 12.58 -4.09 -6.06
C SER A 362 14.05 -3.93 -6.47
N ARG A 363 14.25 -3.52 -7.72
CA ARG A 363 15.56 -3.12 -8.24
C ARG A 363 15.98 -1.76 -7.71
N ILE A 364 14.99 -0.84 -7.56
CA ILE A 364 15.19 0.48 -6.99
C ILE A 364 14.03 0.76 -6.04
N SER A 365 14.35 0.99 -4.77
CA SER A 365 13.40 1.32 -3.72
C SER A 365 13.43 2.82 -3.45
N ILE A 366 12.35 3.51 -3.79
CA ILE A 366 12.22 4.96 -3.66
C ILE A 366 11.14 5.26 -2.62
N PHE A 367 11.48 6.11 -1.64
CA PHE A 367 10.50 6.63 -0.72
C PHE A 367 10.32 8.14 -0.92
N VAL A 368 9.06 8.57 -0.93
CA VAL A 368 8.69 9.96 -1.17
C VAL A 368 7.85 10.52 -0.02
N THR A 369 8.09 11.77 0.37
CA THR A 369 7.25 12.50 1.33
C THR A 369 7.46 14.01 1.17
N LYS A 370 6.53 14.81 1.70
CA LYS A 370 6.82 16.25 1.92
C LYS A 370 7.82 16.41 3.06
N SER A 371 8.74 17.32 2.95
CA SER A 371 9.79 17.54 3.97
C SER A 371 9.25 18.04 5.30
N THR A 372 8.03 18.58 5.32
CA THR A 372 7.33 19.02 6.53
C THR A 372 5.85 18.66 6.53
N ALA A 373 5.26 18.64 7.73
CA ALA A 373 3.83 18.49 7.95
C ALA A 373 3.35 19.50 9.02
N LYS A 374 2.02 19.61 9.20
CA LYS A 374 1.40 20.50 10.19
C LYS A 374 1.91 21.95 10.10
N ASP A 375 1.83 22.52 8.91
CA ASP A 375 2.24 23.91 8.63
C ASP A 375 3.70 24.18 9.05
N GLY A 376 4.60 23.23 8.78
CA GLY A 376 6.02 23.31 9.10
C GLY A 376 6.39 22.93 10.54
N ASN A 377 5.44 22.58 11.41
CA ASN A 377 5.72 22.22 12.80
C ASN A 377 6.31 20.82 12.99
N ILE A 378 6.21 19.97 11.98
CA ILE A 378 6.79 18.62 11.95
C ILE A 378 7.77 18.55 10.80
N SER A 379 9.00 18.11 11.07
CA SER A 379 9.97 17.70 10.05
C SER A 379 9.75 16.24 9.71
N SER A 380 9.71 15.91 8.42
CA SER A 380 9.72 14.51 7.97
C SER A 380 11.13 13.92 7.89
N ILE A 381 12.17 14.74 8.02
CA ILE A 381 13.55 14.29 8.23
C ILE A 381 13.91 14.54 9.69
N VAL A 382 14.26 13.48 10.42
CA VAL A 382 14.46 13.52 11.86
C VAL A 382 15.82 12.90 12.26
N PRO A 383 16.34 13.17 13.46
CA PRO A 383 17.56 12.52 13.94
C PRO A 383 17.46 11.00 13.98
N PHE A 384 16.34 10.46 14.44
CA PHE A 384 16.01 9.04 14.46
C PHE A 384 14.49 8.86 14.34
N VAL A 385 14.04 7.95 13.48
CA VAL A 385 12.60 7.66 13.32
C VAL A 385 12.02 7.10 14.60
N SER A 386 10.79 7.46 14.89
CA SER A 386 10.11 7.03 16.12
C SER A 386 9.60 5.58 16.07
N HIS A 387 9.54 5.01 14.89
CA HIS A 387 9.21 3.61 14.58
C HIS A 387 9.95 3.21 13.29
N VAL A 388 10.38 1.97 13.15
CA VAL A 388 11.10 1.51 11.97
C VAL A 388 10.26 0.48 11.23
N ASP A 389 9.73 0.86 10.07
CA ASP A 389 9.04 -0.05 9.15
C ASP A 389 10.00 -0.61 8.09
N HIS A 390 10.93 0.26 7.59
CA HIS A 390 11.95 -0.14 6.63
C HIS A 390 13.31 0.34 7.14
N THR A 391 14.27 -0.59 7.12
CA THR A 391 15.63 -0.27 7.54
C THR A 391 16.38 0.46 6.42
N GLU A 392 17.43 1.17 6.79
CA GLU A 392 18.35 1.83 5.86
C GLU A 392 18.87 0.93 4.72
N HIS A 393 18.82 -0.40 4.93
CA HIS A 393 19.30 -1.39 3.95
C HIS A 393 18.31 -1.63 2.80
N ASP A 394 17.04 -1.27 2.99
CA ASP A 394 15.95 -1.48 2.04
C ASP A 394 15.53 -0.17 1.33
N VAL A 395 16.31 0.92 1.51
CA VAL A 395 16.02 2.25 0.97
C VAL A 395 17.15 2.70 0.07
N ASP A 396 16.86 2.88 -1.23
CA ASP A 396 17.83 3.32 -2.21
C ASP A 396 17.78 4.83 -2.44
N VAL A 397 16.58 5.42 -2.50
CA VAL A 397 16.40 6.83 -2.83
C VAL A 397 15.33 7.46 -1.94
N VAL A 398 15.65 8.63 -1.40
CA VAL A 398 14.71 9.49 -0.66
C VAL A 398 14.41 10.72 -1.50
N VAL A 399 13.12 11.07 -1.65
CA VAL A 399 12.69 12.25 -2.43
C VAL A 399 11.74 13.09 -1.60
N THR A 400 12.01 14.39 -1.55
CA THR A 400 11.11 15.42 -1.02
C THR A 400 10.94 16.55 -2.03
N GLU A 401 10.12 17.55 -1.76
CA GLU A 401 10.04 18.75 -2.58
C GLU A 401 11.33 19.60 -2.52
N GLN A 402 12.25 19.30 -1.59
CA GLN A 402 13.54 19.98 -1.49
C GLN A 402 14.60 19.40 -2.46
N GLY A 403 14.43 18.12 -2.88
CA GLY A 403 15.36 17.41 -3.74
C GLY A 403 15.28 15.90 -3.55
N TYR A 404 16.30 15.20 -4.02
CA TYR A 404 16.45 13.77 -3.80
C TYR A 404 17.87 13.41 -3.33
N ALA A 405 17.96 12.30 -2.61
CA ALA A 405 19.20 11.69 -2.15
C ALA A 405 19.26 10.25 -2.64
N ASP A 406 20.23 9.93 -3.50
CA ASP A 406 20.57 8.57 -3.90
C ASP A 406 21.54 7.98 -2.86
N LEU A 407 21.06 7.01 -2.11
CA LEU A 407 21.76 6.41 -0.96
C LEU A 407 22.56 5.16 -1.35
N ARG A 408 22.47 4.71 -2.58
CA ARG A 408 23.09 3.48 -3.04
C ARG A 408 24.61 3.57 -2.98
N GLY A 409 25.23 2.56 -2.34
CA GLY A 409 26.69 2.50 -2.19
C GLY A 409 27.28 3.44 -1.16
N LEU A 410 26.46 4.21 -0.42
CA LEU A 410 26.91 5.16 0.59
C LEU A 410 26.93 4.53 1.99
N ALA A 411 27.98 4.85 2.75
CA ALA A 411 28.05 4.56 4.17
C ALA A 411 27.10 5.46 4.97
N PRO A 412 26.66 5.08 6.18
CA PRO A 412 25.73 5.88 6.99
C PRO A 412 26.16 7.34 7.15
N ARG A 413 27.45 7.60 7.34
CA ARG A 413 27.97 8.97 7.49
C ARG A 413 27.83 9.81 6.22
N GLU A 414 27.98 9.22 5.03
CA GLU A 414 27.75 9.89 3.76
C GLU A 414 26.27 10.12 3.51
N ARG A 415 25.41 9.15 3.90
CA ARG A 415 23.94 9.27 3.80
C ARG A 415 23.43 10.45 4.64
N ALA A 416 23.92 10.61 5.87
CA ALA A 416 23.43 11.65 6.76
C ALA A 416 23.61 13.06 6.18
N GLU A 417 24.79 13.37 5.69
CA GLU A 417 25.07 14.67 5.05
C GLU A 417 24.15 14.87 3.84
N LEU A 418 24.07 13.87 2.96
CA LEU A 418 23.29 13.95 1.73
C LEU A 418 21.79 14.12 1.99
N ILE A 419 21.20 13.37 2.91
CA ILE A 419 19.77 13.47 3.27
C ILE A 419 19.49 14.86 3.87
N ILE A 420 20.32 15.32 4.81
CA ILE A 420 20.13 16.64 5.44
C ILE A 420 20.20 17.76 4.40
N GLU A 421 21.19 17.73 3.55
CA GLU A 421 21.39 18.79 2.55
C GLU A 421 20.34 18.81 1.46
N ARG A 422 19.93 17.63 0.97
CA ARG A 422 19.09 17.50 -0.21
C ARG A 422 17.59 17.36 0.08
N CYS A 423 17.24 16.73 1.21
CA CYS A 423 15.85 16.33 1.47
C CYS A 423 15.22 17.06 2.66
N ALA A 424 16.00 17.58 3.61
CA ALA A 424 15.45 18.29 4.76
C ALA A 424 14.96 19.69 4.37
N HIS A 425 13.84 20.12 4.96
CA HIS A 425 13.35 21.48 4.82
C HIS A 425 14.39 22.49 5.38
N PRO A 426 14.63 23.64 4.70
CA PRO A 426 15.64 24.61 5.11
C PRO A 426 15.56 25.03 6.59
N MET A 427 14.35 25.16 7.15
CA MET A 427 14.15 25.56 8.55
C MET A 427 14.65 24.54 9.57
N TYR A 428 14.89 23.29 9.15
CA TYR A 428 15.36 22.21 10.02
C TYR A 428 16.82 21.79 9.76
N ARG A 429 17.41 22.22 8.62
CA ARG A 429 18.74 21.76 8.19
C ARG A 429 19.82 22.04 9.21
N GLU A 430 19.86 23.27 9.76
CA GLU A 430 20.86 23.65 10.76
C GLU A 430 20.79 22.78 12.00
N GLN A 431 19.58 22.57 12.56
CA GLN A 431 19.38 21.72 13.73
C GLN A 431 19.74 20.25 13.48
N LEU A 432 19.43 19.71 12.28
CA LEU A 432 19.84 18.36 11.91
C LEU A 432 21.35 18.24 11.77
N MET A 433 21.99 19.22 11.14
CA MET A 433 23.44 19.25 10.96
C MET A 433 24.16 19.37 12.29
N ASP A 434 23.66 20.18 13.22
CA ASP A 434 24.22 20.32 14.57
C ASP A 434 24.10 19.02 15.37
N TYR A 435 22.93 18.36 15.29
CA TYR A 435 22.76 17.02 15.88
C TYR A 435 23.75 16.02 15.29
N TYR A 436 23.91 16.00 13.96
CA TYR A 436 24.82 15.09 13.28
C TYR A 436 26.29 15.34 13.65
N LYS A 437 26.72 16.61 13.70
CA LYS A 437 28.07 16.97 14.14
C LYS A 437 28.36 16.53 15.58
N GLU A 438 27.40 16.73 16.50
CA GLU A 438 27.50 16.23 17.86
C GLU A 438 27.58 14.68 17.88
N ALA A 439 26.74 14.00 17.08
CA ALA A 439 26.76 12.54 16.99
C ALA A 439 28.12 12.01 16.50
N LEU A 440 28.74 12.67 15.53
CA LEU A 440 30.08 12.31 15.04
C LEU A 440 31.13 12.30 16.15
N THR A 441 31.02 13.17 17.15
CA THR A 441 31.96 13.19 18.30
C THR A 441 31.82 11.96 19.20
N ARG A 442 30.67 11.26 19.16
CA ARG A 442 30.44 10.03 19.92
C ARG A 442 31.04 8.80 19.22
N GLY A 443 31.38 8.91 17.93
CA GLY A 443 31.93 7.81 17.15
C GLY A 443 30.88 6.77 16.74
N GLY A 444 31.33 5.59 16.34
CA GLY A 444 30.48 4.50 15.88
C GLY A 444 30.26 4.51 14.37
N GLN A 445 29.70 3.42 13.82
CA GLN A 445 29.39 3.24 12.39
C GLN A 445 28.22 4.15 11.98
N THR A 446 27.17 4.18 12.82
CA THR A 446 25.96 4.99 12.65
C THR A 446 25.84 5.90 13.88
N PRO A 447 26.56 7.06 13.90
CA PRO A 447 26.68 7.90 15.09
C PRO A 447 25.32 8.48 15.52
N HIS A 448 25.01 8.38 16.81
CA HIS A 448 23.83 8.98 17.43
C HIS A 448 24.17 9.63 18.79
N VAL A 449 23.40 10.65 19.14
CA VAL A 449 23.31 11.17 20.50
C VAL A 449 22.07 10.54 21.12
N LEU A 450 22.20 9.34 21.70
CA LEU A 450 21.07 8.49 22.11
C LEU A 450 20.06 9.23 23.01
N GLU A 451 20.54 10.05 23.93
CA GLU A 451 19.73 10.87 24.84
C GLU A 451 18.90 11.96 24.11
N LYS A 452 19.24 12.28 22.85
CA LYS A 452 18.57 13.29 22.04
C LYS A 452 17.86 12.69 20.81
N ALA A 453 18.08 11.43 20.51
CA ALA A 453 17.65 10.81 19.25
C ALA A 453 16.15 10.97 18.97
N LEU A 454 15.30 10.89 19.99
CA LEU A 454 13.86 11.08 19.90
C LEU A 454 13.37 12.42 20.46
N SER A 455 14.26 13.37 20.75
CA SER A 455 13.90 14.64 21.38
C SER A 455 12.93 15.48 20.57
N TRP A 456 12.99 15.41 19.22
CA TRP A 456 12.09 16.15 18.35
C TRP A 456 10.64 15.68 18.48
N HIS A 457 10.43 14.37 18.60
CA HIS A 457 9.09 13.78 18.80
C HIS A 457 8.54 14.15 20.18
N THR A 458 9.37 14.10 21.23
CA THR A 458 8.94 14.50 22.57
C THR A 458 8.66 16.00 22.67
N ASN A 459 9.46 16.83 22.00
CA ASN A 459 9.22 18.27 21.91
C ASN A 459 7.88 18.57 21.21
N PHE A 460 7.62 17.90 20.08
CA PHE A 460 6.34 18.06 19.39
C PHE A 460 5.17 17.66 20.28
N ALA A 461 5.26 16.55 21.00
CA ALA A 461 4.21 16.11 21.93
C ALA A 461 3.95 17.12 23.07
N GLN A 462 4.97 17.87 23.50
CA GLN A 462 4.88 18.84 24.60
C GLN A 462 4.50 20.26 24.15
N SER A 463 5.02 20.70 23.01
CA SER A 463 4.95 22.11 22.56
C SER A 463 4.20 22.31 21.25
N GLY A 464 3.86 21.22 20.52
CA GLY A 464 3.22 21.30 19.22
C GLY A 464 4.17 21.61 18.05
N THR A 465 5.49 21.62 18.27
CA THR A 465 6.49 21.85 17.23
C THR A 465 7.77 21.04 17.48
N MET A 466 8.42 20.58 16.40
CA MET A 466 9.76 20.00 16.43
C MET A 466 10.88 21.05 16.42
N LEU A 467 10.55 22.31 16.06
CA LEU A 467 11.52 23.40 16.10
C LEU A 467 11.98 23.64 17.55
N GLN A 468 13.29 23.59 17.75
CA GLN A 468 13.85 24.00 19.03
C GLN A 468 13.83 25.52 19.10
N LYS A 469 13.31 26.09 20.20
CA LYS A 469 13.44 27.51 20.46
C LYS A 469 14.94 27.78 20.62
N VAL A 470 15.49 28.57 19.72
CA VAL A 470 16.81 29.16 19.94
C VAL A 470 16.68 29.97 21.25
N LEU A 471 17.21 29.46 22.33
CA LEU A 471 17.44 30.29 23.54
C LEU A 471 18.39 31.40 23.08
N GLN A 472 17.82 32.57 22.74
CA GLN A 472 18.65 33.76 22.62
C GLN A 472 19.33 33.90 23.96
N SER A 473 20.64 33.61 23.98
CA SER A 473 21.52 33.98 25.11
C SER A 473 21.40 35.48 25.29
N VAL A 474 20.74 35.85 26.38
CA VAL A 474 20.70 37.22 26.87
C VAL A 474 22.08 37.65 27.34
#